data_da9536b54d1f3e8fd875bee68679bcbf
#
_entry.id   da9536b54d1f3e8fd875bee68679bcbf
#
_cell.length_a   1.000
_cell.length_b   1.000
_cell.length_c   1.000
_cell.angle_alpha   90.00
_cell.angle_beta   90.00
_cell.angle_gamma   90.00
#
_symmetry.space_group_name_H-M   'P 1'
#
loop_
_entity.id
_entity.type
_entity.pdbx_description
1 polymer ?
#
loop_
_entity_poly.entity_id
_entity_poly.type
_entity_poly.pdbx_seq_one_letter_code
_entity_poly.pdbx_strand_id
1 'polypeptide(L)'
;MRVFILLLALLVAGCTANPPANTPPWVGKYKNACLPEAIVMTQGLRANGIQAKVLVIYTDKWGHAVCVYMYPTGKNRLWVWDSHWKSVQIRAYFDDPNDIARAWMRWTMTDAKLNYAVFQE
;
A
#
# COMPACT_ATOMS: atom_id res chain seq x y z
N MET A 1 -12.09 -13.44 11.32
CA MET A 1 -11.50 -13.69 9.97
C MET A 1 -12.53 -13.63 8.87
N ARG A 2 -13.59 -14.42 8.95
CA ARG A 2 -14.58 -14.43 7.86
C ARG A 2 -15.27 -13.10 7.65
N VAL A 3 -15.67 -12.46 8.74
CA VAL A 3 -16.32 -11.14 8.67
C VAL A 3 -15.36 -10.12 8.06
N PHE A 4 -14.08 -10.20 8.44
CA PHE A 4 -13.07 -9.32 7.91
C PHE A 4 -12.88 -9.51 6.40
N ILE A 5 -12.87 -10.76 5.94
CA ILE A 5 -12.71 -11.09 4.52
C ILE A 5 -13.91 -10.57 3.71
N LEU A 6 -15.12 -10.73 4.23
CA LEU A 6 -16.32 -10.20 3.57
C LEU A 6 -16.27 -8.68 3.47
N LEU A 7 -15.86 -8.02 4.55
CA LEU A 7 -15.71 -6.59 4.54
C LEU A 7 -14.66 -6.14 3.52
N LEU A 8 -13.54 -6.88 3.45
CA LEU A 8 -12.50 -6.61 2.48
C LEU A 8 -13.03 -6.73 1.04
N ALA A 9 -13.83 -7.76 0.74
CA ALA A 9 -14.38 -7.93 -0.58
C ALA A 9 -15.28 -6.77 -1.00
N LEU A 10 -16.04 -6.22 -0.08
CA LEU A 10 -16.87 -5.04 -0.35
C LEU A 10 -16.02 -3.79 -0.57
N LEU A 11 -14.89 -3.69 0.11
CA LEU A 11 -14.05 -2.51 0.04
C LEU A 11 -13.13 -2.49 -1.17
N VAL A 12 -12.83 -3.66 -1.75
CA VAL A 12 -11.98 -3.77 -2.94
C VAL A 12 -12.52 -2.93 -4.09
N ALA A 13 -13.82 -2.94 -4.29
CA ALA A 13 -14.45 -2.14 -5.35
C ALA A 13 -14.19 -0.64 -5.15
N GLY A 14 -14.13 -0.18 -3.90
CA GLY A 14 -13.87 1.22 -3.60
C GLY A 14 -12.47 1.68 -3.97
N CYS A 15 -11.48 0.77 -3.96
CA CYS A 15 -10.10 1.12 -4.28
C CYS A 15 -9.92 1.51 -5.75
N THR A 16 -10.72 0.93 -6.63
CA THR A 16 -10.65 1.21 -8.05
C THR A 16 -11.62 2.29 -8.50
N ALA A 17 -12.56 2.66 -7.65
CA ALA A 17 -13.56 3.67 -7.96
C ALA A 17 -12.99 5.07 -7.74
N ASN A 18 -13.37 6.00 -8.60
CA ASN A 18 -13.02 7.40 -8.42
C ASN A 18 -13.89 8.00 -7.31
N PRO A 19 -13.31 8.72 -6.34
CA PRO A 19 -14.08 9.38 -5.32
C PRO A 19 -14.89 10.53 -5.93
N PRO A 20 -15.98 10.97 -5.25
CA PRO A 20 -16.68 12.19 -5.67
C PRO A 20 -15.72 13.38 -5.77
N ALA A 21 -16.06 14.31 -6.67
CA ALA A 21 -15.15 15.41 -7.01
C ALA A 21 -14.72 16.26 -5.81
N ASN A 22 -15.57 16.38 -4.81
CA ASN A 22 -15.29 17.19 -3.62
C ASN A 22 -14.67 16.38 -2.48
N THR A 23 -14.39 15.12 -2.70
CA THR A 23 -13.77 14.25 -1.70
C THR A 23 -12.26 14.33 -1.83
N PRO A 24 -11.51 14.48 -0.74
CA PRO A 24 -10.05 14.37 -0.82
C PRO A 24 -9.67 13.05 -1.47
N PRO A 25 -8.71 13.04 -2.39
CA PRO A 25 -8.44 11.86 -3.21
C PRO A 25 -8.16 10.58 -2.43
N TRP A 26 -7.56 10.72 -1.26
CA TRP A 26 -7.17 9.57 -0.44
C TRP A 26 -8.32 9.01 0.39
N VAL A 27 -9.35 9.78 0.69
CA VAL A 27 -10.37 9.38 1.66
C VAL A 27 -11.15 8.16 1.20
N GLY A 28 -11.73 8.24 0.01
CA GLY A 28 -12.54 7.13 -0.49
C GLY A 28 -11.71 5.91 -0.81
N LYS A 29 -10.57 6.12 -1.46
CA LYS A 29 -9.78 5.01 -1.98
C LYS A 29 -9.25 4.12 -0.88
N TYR A 30 -8.46 4.66 0.04
CA TYR A 30 -7.80 3.76 0.95
C TYR A 30 -8.68 3.34 2.12
N LYS A 31 -9.68 4.14 2.50
CA LYS A 31 -10.66 3.69 3.50
C LYS A 31 -11.50 2.53 3.01
N ASN A 32 -11.82 2.53 1.72
CA ASN A 32 -12.75 1.55 1.19
C ASN A 32 -12.08 0.24 0.79
N ALA A 33 -10.83 0.27 0.36
CA ALA A 33 -10.24 -0.96 -0.18
C ALA A 33 -8.74 -1.11 0.02
N CYS A 34 -7.96 -0.12 -0.35
CA CYS A 34 -6.50 -0.29 -0.40
C CYS A 34 -5.91 -0.67 0.94
N LEU A 35 -6.37 -0.05 2.01
CA LEU A 35 -5.85 -0.32 3.35
C LEU A 35 -6.19 -1.73 3.83
N PRO A 36 -7.45 -2.19 3.79
CA PRO A 36 -7.75 -3.57 4.16
C PRO A 36 -6.98 -4.60 3.34
N GLU A 37 -6.81 -4.38 2.04
CA GLU A 37 -6.05 -5.29 1.18
C GLU A 37 -4.58 -5.35 1.61
N ALA A 38 -3.96 -4.20 1.86
CA ALA A 38 -2.58 -4.14 2.32
C ALA A 38 -2.40 -4.84 3.66
N ILE A 39 -3.36 -4.68 4.57
CA ILE A 39 -3.33 -5.34 5.87
C ILE A 39 -3.38 -6.86 5.71
N VAL A 40 -4.30 -7.37 4.91
CA VAL A 40 -4.44 -8.82 4.68
C VAL A 40 -3.18 -9.39 4.05
N MET A 41 -2.63 -8.72 3.05
CA MET A 41 -1.39 -9.16 2.41
C MET A 41 -0.23 -9.18 3.41
N THR A 42 -0.12 -8.14 4.22
CA THR A 42 0.92 -8.03 5.24
C THR A 42 0.80 -9.16 6.25
N GLN A 43 -0.41 -9.43 6.74
CA GLN A 43 -0.64 -10.51 7.70
C GLN A 43 -0.27 -11.88 7.11
N GLY A 44 -0.64 -12.12 5.85
CA GLY A 44 -0.31 -13.37 5.18
C GLY A 44 1.19 -13.56 5.02
N LEU A 45 1.92 -12.53 4.64
CA LEU A 45 3.37 -12.58 4.52
C LEU A 45 4.04 -12.82 5.86
N ARG A 46 3.61 -12.10 6.90
CA ARG A 46 4.14 -12.28 8.26
C ARG A 46 3.89 -13.69 8.78
N ALA A 47 2.74 -14.26 8.48
CA ALA A 47 2.43 -15.63 8.87
C ALA A 47 3.37 -16.66 8.22
N ASN A 48 4.01 -16.30 7.12
CA ASN A 48 4.98 -17.12 6.42
C ASN A 48 6.43 -16.71 6.74
N GLY A 49 6.65 -15.94 7.79
CA GLY A 49 7.99 -15.55 8.22
C GLY A 49 8.65 -14.47 7.40
N ILE A 50 7.87 -13.75 6.59
CA ILE A 50 8.39 -12.68 5.74
C ILE A 50 8.19 -11.34 6.44
N GLN A 51 9.25 -10.52 6.49
CA GLN A 51 9.14 -9.17 7.01
C GLN A 51 8.22 -8.35 6.09
N ALA A 52 7.16 -7.80 6.66
CA ALA A 52 6.20 -7.03 5.90
C ALA A 52 5.59 -5.93 6.76
N LYS A 53 5.25 -4.82 6.14
CA LYS A 53 4.63 -3.66 6.80
C LYS A 53 3.58 -3.07 5.88
N VAL A 54 2.58 -2.43 6.49
CA VAL A 54 1.62 -1.62 5.75
C VAL A 54 2.18 -0.21 5.65
N LEU A 55 2.26 0.31 4.44
CA LEU A 55 2.71 1.67 4.16
C LEU A 55 1.53 2.49 3.68
N VAL A 56 1.25 3.59 4.35
CA VAL A 56 0.21 4.53 3.94
C VAL A 56 0.88 5.76 3.36
N ILE A 57 0.50 6.11 2.14
CA ILE A 57 1.12 7.17 1.35
C ILE A 57 0.10 8.30 1.17
N TYR A 58 0.49 9.51 1.53
CA TYR A 58 -0.34 10.69 1.36
C TYR A 58 0.33 11.62 0.36
N THR A 59 -0.41 11.95 -0.70
CA THR A 59 0.07 12.86 -1.74
C THR A 59 -0.83 14.08 -1.83
N ASP A 60 -0.46 15.01 -2.68
CA ASP A 60 -1.29 16.19 -2.96
C ASP A 60 -2.58 15.86 -3.73
N LYS A 61 -2.68 14.65 -4.30
CA LYS A 61 -3.81 14.25 -5.14
C LYS A 61 -4.60 13.07 -4.60
N TRP A 62 -3.94 12.18 -3.85
CA TRP A 62 -4.58 10.95 -3.36
C TRP A 62 -3.86 10.39 -2.16
N GLY A 63 -4.53 9.47 -1.49
CA GLY A 63 -3.94 8.61 -0.47
C GLY A 63 -4.01 7.17 -0.93
N HIS A 64 -3.06 6.37 -0.48
CA HIS A 64 -2.99 4.97 -0.88
C HIS A 64 -2.30 4.14 0.20
N ALA A 65 -2.68 2.88 0.29
CA ALA A 65 -2.05 1.94 1.20
C ALA A 65 -1.51 0.76 0.40
N VAL A 66 -0.29 0.38 0.70
CA VAL A 66 0.40 -0.73 0.05
C VAL A 66 1.05 -1.62 1.09
N CYS A 67 1.41 -2.83 0.69
CA CYS A 67 2.20 -3.73 1.53
C CYS A 67 3.64 -3.68 1.04
N VAL A 68 4.58 -3.42 1.96
CA VAL A 68 6.01 -3.48 1.65
C VAL A 68 6.60 -4.69 2.35
N TYR A 69 7.48 -5.43 1.67
CA TYR A 69 8.04 -6.63 2.22
C TYR A 69 9.42 -6.93 1.66
N MET A 70 10.18 -7.72 2.43
CA MET A 70 11.52 -8.15 2.06
C MET A 70 11.49 -9.61 1.63
N TYR A 71 11.92 -9.89 0.41
CA TYR A 71 11.88 -11.25 -0.10
C TYR A 71 12.93 -11.44 -1.21
N PRO A 72 13.63 -12.58 -1.27
CA PRO A 72 13.65 -13.70 -0.31
C PRO A 72 14.28 -13.29 1.00
N THR A 73 13.91 -13.99 2.07
CA THR A 73 14.49 -13.76 3.39
C THR A 73 16.01 -13.82 3.33
N GLY A 74 16.68 -12.81 3.88
CA GLY A 74 18.12 -12.71 3.90
C GLY A 74 18.75 -12.09 2.66
N LYS A 75 17.98 -11.75 1.64
CA LYS A 75 18.49 -11.13 0.40
C LYS A 75 18.29 -9.63 0.36
N ASN A 76 17.57 -9.07 1.31
CA ASN A 76 17.33 -7.63 1.43
C ASN A 76 16.78 -6.99 0.15
N ARG A 77 15.93 -7.70 -0.55
CA ARG A 77 15.21 -7.17 -1.71
C ARG A 77 13.85 -6.66 -1.25
N LEU A 78 13.60 -5.42 -1.53
CA LEU A 78 12.39 -4.73 -1.12
C LEU A 78 11.35 -4.74 -2.23
N TRP A 79 10.14 -5.13 -1.86
CA TRP A 79 9.01 -5.19 -2.77
C TRP A 79 7.87 -4.36 -2.24
N VAL A 80 7.12 -3.76 -3.15
CA VAL A 80 5.88 -3.08 -2.84
C VAL A 80 4.76 -3.77 -3.60
N TRP A 81 3.73 -4.19 -2.86
CA TRP A 81 2.57 -4.84 -3.43
C TRP A 81 1.34 -3.95 -3.27
N ASP A 82 0.58 -3.82 -4.34
CA ASP A 82 -0.78 -3.32 -4.27
C ASP A 82 -1.65 -4.11 -5.25
N SER A 83 -2.97 -3.95 -5.13
CA SER A 83 -3.91 -4.72 -5.92
C SER A 83 -3.87 -4.34 -7.41
N HIS A 84 -3.47 -3.13 -7.71
CA HIS A 84 -3.45 -2.63 -9.09
C HIS A 84 -2.14 -2.98 -9.81
N TRP A 85 -1.00 -2.71 -9.16
CA TRP A 85 0.31 -2.89 -9.77
C TRP A 85 0.96 -4.22 -9.45
N LYS A 86 0.36 -4.99 -8.51
CA LYS A 86 0.93 -6.23 -7.99
C LYS A 86 2.26 -5.94 -7.27
N SER A 87 3.17 -6.89 -7.28
CA SER A 87 4.45 -6.70 -6.60
C SER A 87 5.49 -6.15 -7.56
N VAL A 88 6.14 -5.08 -7.17
CA VAL A 88 7.27 -4.52 -7.90
C VAL A 88 8.44 -4.37 -6.95
N GLN A 89 9.64 -4.68 -7.44
CA GLN A 89 10.86 -4.52 -6.67
C GLN A 89 11.33 -3.08 -6.78
N ILE A 90 11.69 -2.49 -5.65
CA ILE A 90 12.20 -1.12 -5.63
C ILE A 90 13.49 -1.06 -4.83
N ARG A 91 14.21 0.05 -4.97
CA ARG A 91 15.40 0.35 -4.17
C ARG A 91 15.07 1.47 -3.19
N ALA A 92 15.04 1.11 -1.91
CA ALA A 92 14.78 2.04 -0.82
C ALA A 92 15.16 1.37 0.48
N TYR A 93 15.25 2.15 1.55
CA TYR A 93 15.48 1.61 2.88
C TYR A 93 14.16 1.12 3.47
N PHE A 94 14.15 -0.13 3.93
CA PHE A 94 12.92 -0.77 4.42
C PHE A 94 12.30 -0.06 5.63
N ASP A 95 13.08 0.65 6.40
CA ASP A 95 12.62 1.37 7.59
C ASP A 95 12.36 2.87 7.33
N ASP A 96 12.48 3.32 6.09
CA ASP A 96 12.22 4.72 5.72
C ASP A 96 10.96 4.81 4.85
N PRO A 97 9.80 5.11 5.44
CA PRO A 97 8.54 5.11 4.68
C PRO A 97 8.52 6.13 3.54
N ASN A 98 9.11 7.29 3.73
CA ASN A 98 9.13 8.31 2.68
C ASN A 98 10.01 7.91 1.50
N ASP A 99 11.13 7.24 1.78
CA ASP A 99 12.02 6.76 0.73
C ASP A 99 11.34 5.67 -0.11
N ILE A 100 10.64 4.76 0.56
CA ILE A 100 9.87 3.71 -0.11
C ILE A 100 8.78 4.32 -0.98
N ALA A 101 8.04 5.28 -0.43
CA ALA A 101 6.96 5.93 -1.16
C ALA A 101 7.48 6.65 -2.41
N ARG A 102 8.59 7.38 -2.29
CA ARG A 102 9.17 8.07 -3.43
C ARG A 102 9.62 7.10 -4.52
N ALA A 103 10.26 6.00 -4.13
CA ALA A 103 10.73 5.00 -5.09
C ALA A 103 9.55 4.35 -5.83
N TRP A 104 8.50 3.98 -5.10
CA TRP A 104 7.32 3.38 -5.69
C TRP A 104 6.57 4.35 -6.60
N MET A 105 6.45 5.62 -6.18
CA MET A 105 5.81 6.64 -7.00
C MET A 105 6.56 6.89 -8.30
N ARG A 106 7.89 6.87 -8.26
CA ARG A 106 8.68 6.96 -9.49
C ARG A 106 8.42 5.79 -10.42
N TRP A 107 8.32 4.59 -9.85
CA TRP A 107 8.03 3.39 -10.65
C TRP A 107 6.66 3.46 -11.30
N THR A 108 5.65 3.95 -10.58
CA THR A 108 4.29 4.07 -11.12
C THR A 108 4.13 5.27 -12.04
N MET A 109 5.13 6.13 -12.14
CA MET A 109 5.13 7.32 -12.99
C MET A 109 4.00 8.29 -12.69
N THR A 110 3.59 8.37 -11.42
CA THR A 110 2.57 9.32 -11.00
C THR A 110 3.10 10.74 -11.06
N ASP A 111 2.23 11.70 -11.37
CA ASP A 111 2.56 13.13 -11.31
C ASP A 111 2.21 13.74 -9.95
N ALA A 112 1.65 12.97 -9.03
CA ALA A 112 1.37 13.44 -7.68
C ALA A 112 2.66 13.69 -6.91
N LYS A 113 2.59 14.62 -5.97
CA LYS A 113 3.72 14.94 -5.09
C LYS A 113 3.51 14.30 -3.74
N LEU A 114 4.54 13.68 -3.21
CA LEU A 114 4.49 13.08 -1.90
C LEU A 114 4.40 14.16 -0.81
N ASN A 115 3.36 14.07 0.02
CA ASN A 115 3.32 14.85 1.26
C ASN A 115 4.10 14.14 2.36
N TYR A 116 3.69 12.91 2.69
CA TYR A 116 4.43 12.07 3.62
C TYR A 116 3.89 10.64 3.52
N ALA A 117 4.66 9.71 4.05
CA ALA A 117 4.25 8.32 4.17
C ALA A 117 4.58 7.81 5.57
N VAL A 118 3.77 6.89 6.08
CA VAL A 118 3.95 6.32 7.42
C VAL A 118 3.66 4.83 7.36
N PHE A 119 4.32 4.08 8.23
CA PHE A 119 3.95 2.69 8.46
C PHE A 119 2.76 2.65 9.41
N GLN A 120 1.82 1.78 9.11
CA GLN A 120 0.68 1.55 9.99
C GLN A 120 0.92 0.29 10.81
N GLU A 121 0.78 0.44 12.11
CA GLU A 121 0.90 -0.67 13.04
C GLU A 121 -0.32 -1.60 13.01
#